data_f1fd02f883b34a755fc7fe43b6ad5d47
#
_entry.id   f1fd02f883b34a755fc7fe43b6ad5d47
#
_cell.length_a   1.000
_cell.length_b   1.000
_cell.length_c   1.000
_cell.angle_alpha   90.00
_cell.angle_beta   90.00
_cell.angle_gamma   90.00
#
_symmetry.space_group_name_H-M   'P 1'
#
loop_
_entity.id
_entity.type
_entity.pdbx_description
1 polymer ?
#
loop_
_entity_poly.entity_id
_entity_poly.type
_entity_poly.pdbx_seq_one_letter_code
_entity_poly.pdbx_strand_id
1 'polypeptide(L)'
;VLGHASAGMSMTYSHISDPTVLADYAAILAPGAVIAGPIAERIRNHELDQAALDWLQTNFYKTELELGRCLRLPQEGPCECDLYLSCSKFVTTPDYAPRLRERLTVETTLADDAQQRGWTREVERHQRIAERIRALLSELAVTIEPPERTPTSICTEHTRSE
;
A
#
# COMPACT_ATOMS: atom_id res chain seq x y z
N VAL A 1 -0.67 -17.08 43.27
CA VAL A 1 -1.43 -17.65 42.13
C VAL A 1 -1.47 -16.59 41.05
N LEU A 2 -0.55 -16.67 40.09
CA LEU A 2 -0.49 -15.76 38.96
C LEU A 2 -1.61 -16.14 38.00
N GLY A 3 -2.53 -15.18 37.75
CA GLY A 3 -3.64 -15.35 36.82
C GLY A 3 -3.10 -15.64 35.42
N HIS A 4 -3.65 -16.66 34.80
CA HIS A 4 -3.35 -17.01 33.41
C HIS A 4 -3.75 -15.86 32.49
N ALA A 5 -2.78 -15.07 32.05
CA ALA A 5 -2.93 -14.26 30.82
C ALA A 5 -3.22 -15.26 29.70
N SER A 6 -4.34 -15.11 29.01
CA SER A 6 -4.75 -16.03 27.94
C SER A 6 -3.66 -16.11 26.87
N ALA A 7 -3.47 -17.29 26.29
CA ALA A 7 -2.51 -17.51 25.20
C ALA A 7 -2.72 -16.51 24.03
N GLY A 8 -3.95 -16.01 23.85
CA GLY A 8 -4.27 -14.97 22.88
C GLY A 8 -3.63 -13.61 23.17
N MET A 9 -3.46 -13.22 24.44
CA MET A 9 -2.75 -11.98 24.79
C MET A 9 -1.25 -12.08 24.50
N SER A 10 -0.63 -13.23 24.83
CA SER A 10 0.79 -13.47 24.51
C SER A 10 1.06 -13.43 22.99
N MET A 11 0.18 -13.99 22.17
CA MET A 11 0.29 -13.93 20.72
C MET A 11 0.16 -12.49 20.20
N THR A 12 -0.76 -11.69 20.74
CA THR A 12 -0.93 -10.29 20.34
C THR A 12 0.34 -9.48 20.62
N TYR A 13 0.96 -9.66 21.78
CA TYR A 13 2.20 -8.97 22.12
C TYR A 13 3.39 -9.41 21.24
N SER A 14 3.47 -10.69 20.88
CA SER A 14 4.54 -11.16 19.96
C SER A 14 4.43 -10.58 18.57
N HIS A 15 3.21 -10.32 18.06
CA HIS A 15 2.99 -9.69 16.77
C HIS A 15 3.30 -8.19 16.74
N ILE A 16 3.06 -7.48 17.85
CA ILE A 16 3.40 -6.04 17.96
C ILE A 16 4.91 -5.82 17.96
N SER A 17 5.68 -6.76 18.49
CA SER A 17 7.15 -6.68 18.54
C SER A 17 7.84 -7.37 17.35
N ASP A 18 7.11 -7.89 16.38
CA ASP A 18 7.68 -8.45 15.15
C ASP A 18 8.32 -7.33 14.31
N PRO A 19 9.65 -7.37 14.08
CA PRO A 19 10.35 -6.35 13.32
C PRO A 19 9.81 -6.16 11.91
N THR A 20 9.29 -7.23 11.30
CA THR A 20 8.70 -7.19 9.94
C THR A 20 7.42 -6.38 9.94
N VAL A 21 6.54 -6.61 10.91
CA VAL A 21 5.28 -5.85 11.05
C VAL A 21 5.55 -4.36 11.32
N LEU A 22 6.55 -4.06 12.14
CA LEU A 22 6.96 -2.67 12.40
C LEU A 22 7.57 -2.00 11.17
N ALA A 23 8.38 -2.72 10.40
CA ALA A 23 8.94 -2.22 9.14
C ALA A 23 7.84 -1.92 8.13
N ASP A 24 6.87 -2.80 7.97
CA ASP A 24 5.73 -2.62 7.08
C ASP A 24 4.84 -1.45 7.51
N TYR A 25 4.60 -1.28 8.81
CA TYR A 25 3.89 -0.13 9.36
C TYR A 25 4.60 1.17 8.98
N ALA A 26 5.91 1.23 9.20
CA ALA A 26 6.73 2.39 8.87
C ALA A 26 6.77 2.65 7.36
N ALA A 27 6.85 1.61 6.53
CA ALA A 27 6.85 1.72 5.07
C ALA A 27 5.57 2.37 4.51
N ILE A 28 4.46 2.33 5.26
CA ILE A 28 3.16 2.90 4.84
C ILE A 28 2.87 4.24 5.52
N LEU A 29 3.15 4.36 6.81
CA LEU A 29 2.70 5.50 7.63
C LEU A 29 3.80 6.49 7.99
N ALA A 30 5.07 6.21 7.68
CA ALA A 30 6.15 7.16 7.89
C ALA A 30 6.09 8.34 6.90
N PRO A 31 6.55 9.53 7.30
CA PRO A 31 6.67 10.66 6.37
C PRO A 31 7.52 10.29 5.15
N GLY A 32 7.01 10.61 3.95
CA GLY A 32 7.69 10.30 2.70
C GLY A 32 7.59 8.83 2.24
N ALA A 33 6.70 8.04 2.83
CA ALA A 33 6.45 6.66 2.41
C ALA A 33 6.04 6.58 0.93
N VAL A 34 6.67 5.64 0.21
CA VAL A 34 6.33 5.32 -1.19
C VAL A 34 5.15 4.37 -1.19
N ILE A 35 3.96 4.90 -1.41
CA ILE A 35 2.70 4.17 -1.34
C ILE A 35 1.80 4.48 -2.54
N ALA A 36 0.98 3.51 -2.93
CA ALA A 36 -0.05 3.66 -3.95
C ALA A 36 -1.39 3.08 -3.44
N GLY A 37 -2.47 3.49 -4.07
CA GLY A 37 -3.80 3.00 -3.74
C GLY A 37 -4.73 4.10 -3.24
N PRO A 38 -6.05 3.83 -3.15
CA PRO A 38 -7.05 4.87 -2.88
C PRO A 38 -6.88 5.61 -1.55
N ILE A 39 -6.31 4.99 -0.50
CA ILE A 39 -6.08 5.66 0.78
C ILE A 39 -4.76 6.45 0.82
N ALA A 40 -3.89 6.29 -0.16
CA ALA A 40 -2.54 6.86 -0.13
C ALA A 40 -2.52 8.39 0.02
N GLU A 41 -3.44 9.10 -0.63
CA GLU A 41 -3.55 10.56 -0.54
C GLU A 41 -3.92 11.00 0.89
N ARG A 42 -4.88 10.33 1.52
CA ARG A 42 -5.27 10.62 2.91
C ARG A 42 -4.13 10.40 3.89
N ILE A 43 -3.29 9.39 3.65
CA ILE A 43 -2.09 9.13 4.47
C ILE A 43 -1.07 10.25 4.29
N ARG A 44 -0.78 10.65 3.04
CA ARG A 44 0.15 11.76 2.74
C ARG A 44 -0.29 13.10 3.33
N ASN A 45 -1.60 13.34 3.35
CA ASN A 45 -2.21 14.56 3.89
C ASN A 45 -2.39 14.50 5.42
N HIS A 46 -1.93 13.45 6.09
CA HIS A 46 -2.11 13.27 7.55
C HIS A 46 -3.57 13.32 8.01
N GLU A 47 -4.50 12.80 7.21
CA GLU A 47 -5.94 12.79 7.49
C GLU A 47 -6.40 11.64 8.40
N LEU A 48 -5.50 10.77 8.82
CA LEU A 48 -5.79 9.74 9.82
C LEU A 48 -5.71 10.36 11.21
N ASP A 49 -6.75 10.20 12.01
CA ASP A 49 -6.77 10.66 13.39
C ASP A 49 -5.89 9.80 14.31
N GLN A 50 -5.59 10.29 15.50
CA GLN A 50 -4.71 9.60 16.44
C GLN A 50 -5.27 8.24 16.86
N ALA A 51 -6.58 8.13 17.04
CA ALA A 51 -7.21 6.86 17.42
C ALA A 51 -7.05 5.78 16.30
N ALA A 52 -7.12 6.20 15.03
CA ALA A 52 -6.85 5.33 13.89
C ALA A 52 -5.38 4.86 13.88
N LEU A 53 -4.45 5.79 14.11
CA LEU A 53 -3.01 5.47 14.16
C LEU A 53 -2.69 4.52 15.31
N ASP A 54 -3.22 4.73 16.50
CA ASP A 54 -3.02 3.89 17.68
C ASP A 54 -3.57 2.48 17.45
N TRP A 55 -4.75 2.38 16.83
CA TRP A 55 -5.33 1.08 16.47
C TRP A 55 -4.48 0.36 15.42
N LEU A 56 -4.06 1.04 14.36
CA LEU A 56 -3.23 0.48 13.32
C LEU A 56 -1.88 0.04 13.89
N GLN A 57 -1.23 0.83 14.72
CA GLN A 57 0.03 0.47 15.35
C GLN A 57 -0.07 -0.86 16.12
N THR A 58 -1.18 -1.09 16.82
CA THR A 58 -1.40 -2.30 17.61
C THR A 58 -1.86 -3.50 16.76
N ASN A 59 -2.58 -3.25 15.65
CA ASN A 59 -3.28 -4.30 14.90
C ASN A 59 -2.78 -4.44 13.45
N PHE A 60 -1.62 -3.88 13.10
CA PHE A 60 -1.15 -3.81 11.72
C PHE A 60 -1.03 -5.18 11.05
N TYR A 61 -0.68 -6.21 11.79
CA TYR A 61 -0.63 -7.59 11.28
C TYR A 61 -1.97 -8.10 10.73
N LYS A 62 -3.10 -7.53 11.16
CA LYS A 62 -4.46 -7.89 10.68
C LYS A 62 -4.81 -7.24 9.34
N THR A 63 -4.02 -6.31 8.87
CA THR A 63 -4.31 -5.53 7.66
C THR A 63 -3.81 -6.18 6.39
N GLU A 64 -3.02 -7.26 6.47
CA GLU A 64 -2.34 -7.89 5.35
C GLU A 64 -3.31 -8.48 4.33
N LEU A 65 -3.02 -8.22 3.05
CA LEU A 65 -3.67 -8.79 1.88
C LEU A 65 -2.60 -9.31 0.91
N GLU A 66 -3.02 -10.07 -0.09
CA GLU A 66 -2.11 -10.64 -1.10
C GLU A 66 -1.23 -9.59 -1.80
N LEU A 67 -1.79 -8.42 -2.14
CA LEU A 67 -1.14 -7.39 -2.96
C LEU A 67 -0.96 -6.05 -2.24
N GLY A 68 -1.11 -6.01 -0.94
CA GLY A 68 -1.01 -4.81 -0.13
C GLY A 68 -1.67 -4.95 1.23
N ARG A 69 -2.27 -3.88 1.72
CA ARG A 69 -2.91 -3.84 3.03
C ARG A 69 -4.26 -3.13 3.01
N CYS A 70 -5.16 -3.56 3.89
CA CYS A 70 -6.46 -2.91 4.09
C CYS A 70 -6.44 -2.16 5.43
N LEU A 71 -6.44 -0.84 5.38
CA LEU A 71 -6.42 0.03 6.57
C LEU A 71 -7.82 0.38 7.08
N ARG A 72 -8.75 -0.57 7.01
CA ARG A 72 -10.09 -0.40 7.56
C ARG A 72 -10.07 -0.52 9.07
N LEU A 73 -10.76 0.41 9.74
CA LEU A 73 -10.88 0.45 11.19
C LEU A 73 -12.15 -0.28 11.66
N PRO A 74 -12.17 -0.86 12.87
CA PRO A 74 -13.34 -1.58 13.38
C PRO A 74 -14.63 -0.76 13.41
N GLN A 75 -14.53 0.53 13.70
CA GLN A 75 -15.68 1.46 13.74
C GLN A 75 -16.31 1.73 12.37
N GLU A 76 -15.64 1.37 11.28
CA GLU A 76 -16.15 1.56 9.92
C GLU A 76 -17.12 0.43 9.48
N GLY A 77 -17.39 -0.52 10.35
CA GLY A 77 -18.33 -1.62 10.09
C GLY A 77 -17.74 -2.76 9.25
N PRO A 78 -18.58 -3.65 8.72
CA PRO A 78 -18.17 -4.81 7.92
C PRO A 78 -17.60 -4.38 6.56
N CYS A 79 -16.79 -5.27 5.95
CA CYS A 79 -16.27 -5.05 4.62
C CYS A 79 -17.34 -5.38 3.57
N GLU A 80 -17.58 -4.45 2.64
CA GLU A 80 -18.54 -4.59 1.54
C GLU A 80 -17.86 -4.50 0.15
N CYS A 81 -16.53 -4.58 0.10
CA CYS A 81 -15.81 -4.43 -1.17
C CYS A 81 -15.73 -5.75 -1.94
N ASP A 82 -16.11 -5.71 -3.24
CA ASP A 82 -15.96 -6.84 -4.16
C ASP A 82 -14.53 -6.99 -4.65
N LEU A 83 -13.85 -5.86 -4.92
CA LEU A 83 -12.47 -5.80 -5.37
C LEU A 83 -11.65 -4.89 -4.46
N TYR A 84 -10.86 -5.49 -3.56
CA TYR A 84 -10.08 -4.75 -2.58
C TYR A 84 -9.06 -3.78 -3.19
N LEU A 85 -8.55 -4.06 -4.40
CA LEU A 85 -7.61 -3.16 -5.12
C LEU A 85 -8.16 -1.77 -5.40
N SER A 86 -9.48 -1.63 -5.47
CA SER A 86 -10.19 -0.36 -5.68
C SER A 86 -10.86 0.17 -4.40
N CYS A 87 -10.73 -0.55 -3.29
CA CYS A 87 -11.31 -0.15 -2.01
C CYS A 87 -10.64 1.09 -1.45
N SER A 88 -11.42 2.05 -0.94
CA SER A 88 -10.94 3.30 -0.35
C SER A 88 -9.99 3.14 0.84
N LYS A 89 -9.82 1.91 1.36
CA LYS A 89 -8.94 1.56 2.47
C LYS A 89 -7.69 0.80 2.03
N PHE A 90 -7.56 0.55 0.74
CA PHE A 90 -6.43 -0.22 0.19
C PHE A 90 -5.20 0.66 -0.02
N VAL A 91 -4.06 0.11 0.37
CA VAL A 91 -2.72 0.66 0.12
C VAL A 91 -1.74 -0.45 -0.24
N THR A 92 -0.77 -0.13 -1.09
CA THR A 92 0.34 -1.01 -1.44
C THR A 92 1.66 -0.25 -1.44
N THR A 93 2.77 -0.97 -1.38
CA THR A 93 4.14 -0.44 -1.36
C THR A 93 4.97 -1.07 -2.46
N PRO A 94 6.19 -0.57 -2.75
CA PRO A 94 7.10 -1.19 -3.72
C PRO A 94 7.43 -2.66 -3.42
N ASP A 95 7.35 -3.11 -2.17
CA ASP A 95 7.61 -4.49 -1.77
C ASP A 95 6.60 -5.48 -2.38
N TYR A 96 5.39 -5.00 -2.66
CA TYR A 96 4.36 -5.77 -3.36
C TYR A 96 4.47 -5.71 -4.90
N ALA A 97 5.35 -4.87 -5.46
CA ALA A 97 5.46 -4.70 -6.91
C ALA A 97 5.76 -6.02 -7.68
N PRO A 98 6.59 -6.95 -7.20
CA PRO A 98 6.78 -8.23 -7.86
C PRO A 98 5.47 -9.03 -7.95
N ARG A 99 4.71 -9.13 -6.85
CA ARG A 99 3.42 -9.84 -6.80
C ARG A 99 2.35 -9.15 -7.67
N LEU A 100 2.35 -7.82 -7.72
CA LEU A 100 1.48 -7.06 -8.61
C LEU A 100 1.76 -7.36 -10.08
N ARG A 101 3.04 -7.46 -10.49
CA ARG A 101 3.42 -7.82 -11.87
C ARG A 101 3.03 -9.25 -12.22
N GLU A 102 3.27 -10.19 -11.31
CA GLU A 102 2.86 -11.58 -11.48
C GLU A 102 1.34 -11.69 -11.64
N ARG A 103 0.57 -11.04 -10.76
CA ARG A 103 -0.89 -11.01 -10.86
C ARG A 103 -1.37 -10.36 -12.15
N LEU A 104 -0.72 -9.29 -12.61
CA LEU A 104 -1.03 -8.65 -13.88
C LEU A 104 -0.89 -9.63 -15.06
N THR A 105 0.16 -10.42 -15.07
CA THR A 105 0.38 -11.47 -16.09
C THR A 105 -0.75 -12.49 -16.07
N VAL A 106 -1.13 -12.96 -14.88
CA VAL A 106 -2.25 -13.92 -14.74
C VAL A 106 -3.57 -13.32 -15.25
N GLU A 107 -3.90 -12.10 -14.85
CA GLU A 107 -5.15 -11.44 -15.26
C GLU A 107 -5.20 -11.20 -16.78
N THR A 108 -4.07 -10.86 -17.39
CA THR A 108 -3.98 -10.68 -18.85
C THR A 108 -4.20 -12.02 -19.57
N THR A 109 -3.56 -13.09 -19.09
CA THR A 109 -3.73 -14.44 -19.68
C THR A 109 -5.18 -14.93 -19.56
N LEU A 110 -5.82 -14.71 -18.41
CA LEU A 110 -7.22 -15.08 -18.21
C LEU A 110 -8.18 -14.25 -19.09
N ALA A 111 -7.89 -12.98 -19.33
CA ALA A 111 -8.65 -12.14 -20.23
C ALA A 111 -8.57 -12.67 -21.68
N ASP A 112 -7.37 -13.08 -22.12
CA ASP A 112 -7.14 -13.62 -23.45
C ASP A 112 -7.85 -14.99 -23.66
N ASP A 113 -7.79 -15.88 -22.66
CA ASP A 113 -8.50 -17.17 -22.69
C ASP A 113 -10.04 -16.95 -22.74
N ALA A 114 -10.55 -16.06 -21.90
CA ALA A 114 -11.97 -15.71 -21.90
C ALA A 114 -12.40 -15.09 -23.24
N GLN A 115 -11.56 -14.28 -23.86
CA GLN A 115 -11.81 -13.68 -25.18
C GLN A 115 -11.92 -14.77 -26.26
N GLN A 116 -11.02 -15.76 -26.27
CA GLN A 116 -11.05 -16.88 -27.21
C GLN A 116 -12.32 -17.73 -27.05
N ARG A 117 -12.88 -17.79 -25.85
CA ARG A 117 -14.12 -18.53 -25.54
C ARG A 117 -15.39 -17.71 -25.76
N GLY A 118 -15.28 -16.40 -26.04
CA GLY A 118 -16.42 -15.50 -26.16
C GLY A 118 -17.11 -15.14 -24.83
N TRP A 119 -16.40 -15.25 -23.69
CA TRP A 119 -16.93 -14.99 -22.35
C TRP A 119 -16.78 -13.51 -21.96
N THR A 120 -17.59 -12.67 -22.56
CA THR A 120 -17.48 -11.22 -22.46
C THR A 120 -17.40 -10.70 -21.03
N ARG A 121 -18.25 -11.21 -20.12
CA ARG A 121 -18.24 -10.79 -18.70
C ARG A 121 -16.93 -11.11 -17.98
N GLU A 122 -16.31 -12.22 -18.32
CA GLU A 122 -15.01 -12.60 -17.75
C GLU A 122 -13.88 -11.74 -18.31
N VAL A 123 -13.90 -11.47 -19.61
CA VAL A 123 -12.98 -10.51 -20.24
C VAL A 123 -13.02 -9.18 -19.52
N GLU A 124 -14.20 -8.58 -19.36
CA GLU A 124 -14.38 -7.29 -18.68
C GLU A 124 -13.87 -7.32 -17.23
N ARG A 125 -14.12 -8.41 -16.49
CA ARG A 125 -13.65 -8.58 -15.12
C ARG A 125 -12.14 -8.59 -15.04
N HIS A 126 -11.47 -9.44 -15.84
CA HIS A 126 -10.01 -9.57 -15.82
C HIS A 126 -9.32 -8.32 -16.34
N GLN A 127 -9.87 -7.66 -17.37
CA GLN A 127 -9.35 -6.39 -17.88
C GLN A 127 -9.41 -5.29 -16.80
N ARG A 128 -10.51 -5.17 -16.08
CA ARG A 128 -10.68 -4.20 -14.99
C ARG A 128 -9.64 -4.40 -13.88
N ILE A 129 -9.39 -5.66 -13.50
CA ILE A 129 -8.36 -5.99 -12.50
C ILE A 129 -6.96 -5.63 -13.03
N ALA A 130 -6.65 -6.01 -14.27
CA ALA A 130 -5.38 -5.72 -14.91
C ALA A 130 -5.12 -4.21 -15.04
N GLU A 131 -6.11 -3.43 -15.43
CA GLU A 131 -6.03 -1.96 -15.49
C GLU A 131 -5.75 -1.34 -14.12
N ARG A 132 -6.45 -1.84 -13.07
CA ARG A 132 -6.20 -1.36 -11.71
C ARG A 132 -4.79 -1.67 -11.23
N ILE A 133 -4.27 -2.86 -11.51
CA ILE A 133 -2.89 -3.22 -11.16
C ILE A 133 -1.88 -2.35 -11.91
N ARG A 134 -2.09 -2.09 -13.21
CA ARG A 134 -1.22 -1.17 -13.98
C ARG A 134 -1.20 0.23 -13.37
N ALA A 135 -2.35 0.75 -12.96
CA ALA A 135 -2.44 2.05 -12.30
C ALA A 135 -1.64 2.07 -10.99
N LEU A 136 -1.77 1.05 -10.13
CA LEU A 136 -1.01 0.94 -8.89
C LEU A 136 0.51 0.88 -9.14
N LEU A 137 0.94 0.08 -10.11
CA LEU A 137 2.36 0.01 -10.51
C LEU A 137 2.88 1.35 -11.03
N SER A 138 2.06 2.08 -11.79
CA SER A 138 2.40 3.41 -12.28
C SER A 138 2.49 4.43 -11.14
N GLU A 139 1.55 4.40 -10.19
CA GLU A 139 1.58 5.26 -9.00
C GLU A 139 2.86 5.03 -8.17
N LEU A 140 3.26 3.76 -7.98
CA LEU A 140 4.50 3.41 -7.28
C LEU A 140 5.75 3.89 -8.03
N ALA A 141 5.80 3.79 -9.36
CA ALA A 141 6.93 4.22 -10.19
C ALA A 141 7.10 5.74 -10.15
N VAL A 142 6.03 6.50 -10.25
CA VAL A 142 6.06 7.98 -10.15
C VAL A 142 6.58 8.45 -8.79
N THR A 143 6.26 7.72 -7.73
CA THR A 143 6.72 8.06 -6.37
C THR A 143 8.19 7.71 -6.14
N ILE A 144 8.78 6.83 -6.95
CA ILE A 144 10.20 6.40 -6.85
C ILE A 144 11.14 7.38 -7.57
N GLU A 145 10.66 8.22 -8.47
CA GLU A 145 11.51 9.26 -9.06
C GLU A 145 11.92 10.27 -7.98
N PRO A 146 13.24 10.40 -7.68
CA PRO A 146 13.69 11.39 -6.72
C PRO A 146 13.35 12.79 -7.24
N PRO A 147 13.00 13.75 -6.37
CA PRO A 147 12.78 15.13 -6.81
C PRO A 147 14.02 15.63 -7.56
N GLU A 148 13.81 16.17 -8.74
CA GLU A 148 14.89 16.77 -9.53
C GLU A 148 15.69 17.73 -8.65
N ARG A 149 16.97 17.41 -8.47
CA ARG A 149 17.87 18.32 -7.78
C ARG A 149 18.00 19.56 -8.66
N THR A 150 17.31 20.62 -8.29
CA THR A 150 17.53 21.94 -8.89
C THR A 150 19.03 22.24 -8.77
N PRO A 151 19.76 22.47 -9.86
CA PRO A 151 21.17 22.81 -9.77
C PRO A 151 21.27 24.12 -9.00
N THR A 152 21.90 24.07 -7.83
CA THR A 152 22.25 25.26 -7.06
C THR A 152 23.21 26.06 -7.92
N SER A 153 22.75 27.17 -8.47
CA SER A 153 23.58 28.12 -9.19
C SER A 153 24.65 28.64 -8.22
N ILE A 154 25.86 28.15 -8.39
CA ILE A 154 27.04 28.71 -7.70
C ILE A 154 27.31 30.06 -8.30
N CYS A 155 26.92 31.13 -7.62
CA CYS A 155 27.41 32.47 -7.89
C CYS A 155 28.92 32.49 -7.66
N THR A 156 29.68 32.49 -8.73
CA THR A 156 31.10 32.85 -8.71
C THR A 156 31.20 34.36 -8.51
N GLU A 157 31.42 34.79 -7.30
CA GLU A 157 31.86 36.14 -6.99
C GLU A 157 33.27 36.34 -7.57
N HIS A 158 33.32 37.24 -8.55
CA HIS A 158 34.55 37.71 -9.13
C HIS A 158 35.14 38.75 -8.20
N THR A 159 36.10 38.38 -7.38
CA THR A 159 36.93 39.34 -6.65
C THR A 159 37.94 39.95 -7.63
N ARG A 160 37.69 41.19 -7.99
CA ARG A 160 38.64 42.06 -8.68
C ARG A 160 39.56 42.66 -7.60
N SER A 161 40.82 42.34 -7.64
CA SER A 161 41.87 43.04 -6.86
C SER A 161 42.68 43.92 -7.79
N GLU A 162 42.82 45.17 -7.39
CA GLU A 162 43.78 46.12 -7.92
C GLU A 162 45.22 45.75 -7.49
#